data_cebec158ac0bb8cbadd17b0e70b67438
#
_entry.id   cebec158ac0bb8cbadd17b0e70b67438
#
_cell.length_a   1.000
_cell.length_b   1.000
_cell.length_c   1.000
_cell.angle_alpha   90.00
_cell.angle_beta   90.00
_cell.angle_gamma   90.00
#
_symmetry.space_group_name_H-M   'P 1'
#
loop_
_entity.id
_entity.type
_entity.pdbx_description
1 polymer ?
#
loop_
_entity_poly.entity_id
_entity_poly.type
_entity_poly.pdbx_seq_one_letter_code
_entity_poly.pdbx_strand_id
1 'polypeptide(L)'
;CNIERMMEKYTLIQGNEACVLGAMAAGMSFYAVYPITPSTEIAELSALLLPKSGGTFIQMEDEIGSLMCVRGAAAAGRRAMTATSGPGFSLMQESIGYAVIAELPCVIVNVQRQGPSTGMPTSPSQGDLMQCRWGTHGDHPIITLSPSSVEETYTLIMEAFTLAESYRTPVIFLMDEMIGHLRAGVALPELSEPPRLNCEFYKTAPYCTEPGEYVPHMPPIGYGQRYNITGLIHDESGFPTNSNAECERLLTRLNDKIEKNLDDTCRSEEYLTGDADVLIACFGGAALAVRAAVDMLRAEGIRAGMFRPVTVWPFPAEAFKRAARQANRLYAAELNMGQMAQELEKYTSGREVGRICKYNGQPLYPKEITARIKEEISHGG
;
A
#
# COMPACT_ATOMS: atom_id res chain seq x y z
N CYS A 1 26.90 -29.85 -3.16
CA CYS A 1 27.25 -29.05 -4.35
C CYS A 1 26.52 -27.70 -4.33
N ASN A 2 26.87 -26.76 -5.26
CA ASN A 2 26.36 -25.39 -5.22
C ASN A 2 24.82 -25.27 -5.31
N ILE A 3 24.15 -26.22 -5.94
CA ILE A 3 22.68 -26.23 -6.07
C ILE A 3 21.99 -26.56 -4.73
N GLU A 4 22.51 -27.51 -3.96
CA GLU A 4 21.97 -27.85 -2.64
C GLU A 4 22.12 -26.68 -1.66
N ARG A 5 23.28 -26.00 -1.65
CA ARG A 5 23.50 -24.77 -0.87
C ARG A 5 22.64 -23.58 -1.32
N MET A 6 22.26 -23.50 -2.60
CA MET A 6 21.29 -22.52 -3.08
C MET A 6 19.89 -22.89 -2.64
N MET A 7 19.50 -24.17 -2.66
CA MET A 7 18.17 -24.63 -2.25
C MET A 7 17.92 -24.47 -0.73
N GLU A 8 18.97 -24.56 0.11
CA GLU A 8 18.88 -24.29 1.56
C GLU A 8 18.56 -22.84 1.92
N LYS A 9 18.71 -21.89 0.97
CA LYS A 9 18.43 -20.46 1.17
C LYS A 9 17.02 -20.04 0.82
N TYR A 10 16.25 -20.83 0.07
CA TYR A 10 14.92 -20.45 -0.40
C TYR A 10 13.84 -21.26 0.32
N THR A 11 12.89 -20.54 0.90
CA THR A 11 11.68 -21.12 1.47
C THR A 11 10.52 -20.90 0.51
N LEU A 12 9.78 -21.97 0.17
CA LEU A 12 8.57 -21.86 -0.64
C LEU A 12 7.43 -21.33 0.25
N ILE A 13 7.02 -20.11 0.02
CA ILE A 13 5.96 -19.43 0.79
C ILE A 13 4.93 -18.78 -0.12
N GLN A 14 3.76 -18.54 0.44
CA GLN A 14 2.66 -17.81 -0.18
C GLN A 14 2.80 -16.30 0.09
N GLY A 15 2.20 -15.44 -0.77
CA GLY A 15 2.23 -14.00 -0.56
C GLY A 15 1.64 -13.56 0.79
N ASN A 16 0.51 -14.17 1.20
CA ASN A 16 -0.07 -13.93 2.51
C ASN A 16 0.88 -14.33 3.66
N GLU A 17 1.61 -15.44 3.51
CA GLU A 17 2.64 -15.87 4.48
C GLU A 17 3.82 -14.88 4.51
N ALA A 18 4.28 -14.43 3.33
CA ALA A 18 5.35 -13.42 3.20
C ALA A 18 4.96 -12.10 3.89
N CYS A 19 3.69 -11.68 3.77
CA CYS A 19 3.16 -10.49 4.44
C CYS A 19 3.30 -10.60 5.96
N VAL A 20 2.90 -11.73 6.57
CA VAL A 20 3.03 -11.93 8.03
C VAL A 20 4.49 -12.00 8.47
N LEU A 21 5.33 -12.75 7.75
CA LEU A 21 6.74 -12.89 8.09
C LEU A 21 7.48 -11.55 8.00
N GLY A 22 7.20 -10.75 6.98
CA GLY A 22 7.74 -9.39 6.84
C GLY A 22 7.24 -8.44 7.93
N ALA A 23 5.93 -8.49 8.26
CA ALA A 23 5.37 -7.70 9.36
C ALA A 23 6.00 -8.06 10.71
N MET A 24 6.23 -9.34 10.99
CA MET A 24 6.92 -9.79 12.20
C MET A 24 8.40 -9.35 12.20
N ALA A 25 9.06 -9.40 11.05
CA ALA A 25 10.42 -8.88 10.87
C ALA A 25 10.51 -7.38 11.15
N ALA A 26 9.46 -6.63 10.79
CA ALA A 26 9.30 -5.22 11.13
C ALA A 26 8.95 -4.99 12.62
N GLY A 27 8.77 -6.04 13.42
CA GLY A 27 8.42 -5.94 14.84
C GLY A 27 6.93 -5.75 15.12
N MET A 28 6.05 -6.21 14.22
CA MET A 28 4.62 -6.27 14.50
C MET A 28 4.39 -6.98 15.84
N SER A 29 3.68 -6.31 16.75
CA SER A 29 3.42 -6.80 18.11
C SER A 29 1.93 -6.85 18.47
N PHE A 30 1.07 -6.37 17.57
CA PHE A 30 -0.38 -6.40 17.74
C PHE A 30 -1.08 -6.63 16.40
N TYR A 31 -2.02 -7.56 16.37
CA TYR A 31 -2.84 -7.85 15.21
C TYR A 31 -4.29 -8.11 15.64
N ALA A 32 -5.22 -7.34 15.10
CA ALA A 32 -6.65 -7.56 15.31
C ALA A 32 -7.35 -7.70 13.95
N VAL A 33 -8.26 -8.67 13.83
CA VAL A 33 -8.84 -9.04 12.54
C VAL A 33 -10.24 -9.63 12.67
N TYR A 34 -11.06 -9.41 11.65
CA TYR A 34 -12.18 -10.27 11.28
C TYR A 34 -11.78 -11.09 10.05
N PRO A 35 -11.85 -12.43 10.09
CA PRO A 35 -11.41 -13.28 8.99
C PRO A 35 -12.24 -13.08 7.73
N ILE A 36 -11.57 -12.79 6.61
CA ILE A 36 -12.21 -12.61 5.30
C ILE A 36 -11.30 -13.11 4.18
N THR A 37 -11.85 -13.86 3.23
CA THR A 37 -11.16 -14.33 2.02
C THR A 37 -10.89 -13.13 1.08
N PRO A 38 -9.68 -13.00 0.50
CA PRO A 38 -8.54 -13.91 0.47
C PRO A 38 -7.40 -13.57 1.45
N SER A 39 -7.66 -12.87 2.55
CA SER A 39 -6.66 -12.52 3.56
C SER A 39 -6.62 -13.48 4.76
N THR A 40 -7.32 -14.62 4.69
CA THR A 40 -7.50 -15.55 5.82
C THR A 40 -6.18 -16.11 6.33
N GLU A 41 -5.24 -16.47 5.45
CA GLU A 41 -3.95 -17.03 5.82
C GLU A 41 -3.07 -16.03 6.59
N ILE A 42 -3.27 -14.72 6.38
CA ILE A 42 -2.62 -13.67 7.19
C ILE A 42 -3.10 -13.78 8.64
N ALA A 43 -4.40 -13.98 8.86
CA ALA A 43 -4.97 -14.15 10.20
C ALA A 43 -4.49 -15.45 10.85
N GLU A 44 -4.55 -16.57 10.13
CA GLU A 44 -4.16 -17.89 10.63
C GLU A 44 -2.69 -17.93 11.06
N LEU A 45 -1.79 -17.44 10.21
CA LEU A 45 -0.37 -17.41 10.51
C LEU A 45 -0.03 -16.43 11.64
N SER A 46 -0.69 -15.27 11.68
CA SER A 46 -0.54 -14.30 12.79
C SER A 46 -1.02 -14.88 14.11
N ALA A 47 -2.15 -15.60 14.13
CA ALA A 47 -2.65 -16.29 15.32
C ALA A 47 -1.67 -17.34 15.85
N LEU A 48 -0.95 -18.01 14.95
CA LEU A 48 0.03 -19.03 15.29
C LEU A 48 1.35 -18.45 15.81
N LEU A 49 1.86 -17.40 15.16
CA LEU A 49 3.23 -16.92 15.37
C LEU A 49 3.29 -15.75 16.37
N LEU A 50 2.37 -14.82 16.33
CA LEU A 50 2.45 -13.59 17.10
C LEU A 50 2.46 -13.83 18.63
N PRO A 51 1.61 -14.70 19.20
CA PRO A 51 1.68 -15.00 20.65
C PRO A 51 3.02 -15.64 21.06
N LYS A 52 3.66 -16.42 20.19
CA LYS A 52 4.96 -17.05 20.47
C LYS A 52 6.10 -16.04 20.56
N SER A 53 5.97 -14.89 19.90
CA SER A 53 6.93 -13.78 19.97
C SER A 53 6.58 -12.75 21.04
N GLY A 54 5.58 -13.01 21.91
CA GLY A 54 5.13 -12.09 22.95
C GLY A 54 4.19 -10.98 22.43
N GLY A 55 3.71 -11.09 21.20
CA GLY A 55 2.71 -10.20 20.63
C GLY A 55 1.28 -10.61 21.00
N THR A 56 0.32 -9.81 20.56
CA THR A 56 -1.10 -9.99 20.84
C THR A 56 -1.88 -10.19 19.54
N PHE A 57 -2.63 -11.28 19.45
CA PHE A 57 -3.59 -11.56 18.38
C PHE A 57 -5.01 -11.50 18.94
N ILE A 58 -5.92 -10.81 18.25
CA ILE A 58 -7.34 -10.72 18.62
C ILE A 58 -8.20 -10.92 17.39
N GLN A 59 -9.14 -11.86 17.47
CA GLN A 59 -10.23 -11.97 16.51
C GLN A 59 -11.41 -11.14 16.99
N MET A 60 -11.90 -10.27 16.12
CA MET A 60 -13.04 -9.39 16.38
C MET A 60 -14.29 -9.88 15.66
N GLU A 61 -15.43 -9.27 15.99
CA GLU A 61 -16.74 -9.58 15.38
C GLU A 61 -16.95 -8.92 14.02
N ASP A 62 -16.18 -7.87 13.70
CA ASP A 62 -16.22 -7.16 12.42
C ASP A 62 -14.93 -6.37 12.15
N GLU A 63 -14.84 -5.77 10.97
CA GLU A 63 -13.68 -4.97 10.54
C GLU A 63 -13.64 -3.59 11.22
N ILE A 64 -14.77 -3.05 11.64
CA ILE A 64 -14.84 -1.78 12.39
C ILE A 64 -14.13 -1.96 13.74
N GLY A 65 -14.53 -2.98 14.51
CA GLY A 65 -13.90 -3.33 15.78
C GLY A 65 -12.43 -3.68 15.61
N SER A 66 -12.06 -4.40 14.54
CA SER A 66 -10.68 -4.76 14.24
C SER A 66 -9.77 -3.54 14.10
N LEU A 67 -10.15 -2.56 13.27
CA LEU A 67 -9.33 -1.36 13.07
C LEU A 67 -9.36 -0.43 14.29
N MET A 68 -10.47 -0.40 15.05
CA MET A 68 -10.50 0.33 16.35
C MET A 68 -9.49 -0.23 17.35
N CYS A 69 -9.37 -1.56 17.46
CA CYS A 69 -8.36 -2.21 18.30
C CYS A 69 -6.93 -1.89 17.83
N VAL A 70 -6.68 -1.93 16.52
CA VAL A 70 -5.39 -1.59 15.93
C VAL A 70 -4.99 -0.14 16.23
N ARG A 71 -5.92 0.82 16.09
CA ARG A 71 -5.68 2.23 16.44
C ARG A 71 -5.35 2.40 17.92
N GLY A 72 -6.10 1.72 18.79
CA GLY A 72 -5.84 1.75 20.23
C GLY A 72 -4.46 1.19 20.60
N ALA A 73 -4.07 0.09 19.97
CA ALA A 73 -2.74 -0.50 20.14
C ALA A 73 -1.63 0.42 19.62
N ALA A 74 -1.84 1.07 18.46
CA ALA A 74 -0.91 2.06 17.92
C ALA A 74 -0.74 3.27 18.86
N ALA A 75 -1.84 3.78 19.42
CA ALA A 75 -1.80 4.85 20.41
C ALA A 75 -1.00 4.46 21.68
N ALA A 76 -1.05 3.18 22.07
CA ALA A 76 -0.27 2.61 23.16
C ALA A 76 1.17 2.23 22.76
N GLY A 77 1.63 2.62 21.56
CA GLY A 77 2.99 2.39 21.09
C GLY A 77 3.28 0.99 20.57
N ARG A 78 2.26 0.26 20.15
CA ARG A 78 2.45 -1.05 19.52
C ARG A 78 2.54 -0.91 18.00
N ARG A 79 3.40 -1.68 17.35
CA ARG A 79 3.34 -1.89 15.91
C ARG A 79 2.14 -2.76 15.60
N ALA A 80 1.10 -2.14 15.06
CA ALA A 80 -0.21 -2.73 14.93
C ALA A 80 -0.64 -2.85 13.47
N MET A 81 -1.24 -3.99 13.13
CA MET A 81 -1.72 -4.31 11.78
C MET A 81 -3.10 -4.95 11.82
N THR A 82 -3.84 -4.78 10.75
CA THR A 82 -5.01 -5.59 10.38
C THR A 82 -4.91 -6.01 8.91
N ALA A 83 -5.63 -7.06 8.53
CA ALA A 83 -5.80 -7.44 7.14
C ALA A 83 -7.28 -7.66 6.83
N THR A 84 -7.69 -7.27 5.63
CA THR A 84 -9.07 -7.36 5.16
C THR A 84 -9.12 -7.53 3.64
N SER A 85 -10.32 -7.46 3.08
CA SER A 85 -10.59 -7.46 1.65
C SER A 85 -11.84 -6.63 1.35
N GLY A 86 -11.98 -6.10 0.16
CA GLY A 86 -13.11 -5.40 -0.43
C GLY A 86 -14.19 -4.89 0.52
N PRO A 87 -15.21 -5.70 0.88
CA PRO A 87 -16.29 -5.22 1.74
C PRO A 87 -15.83 -4.83 3.15
N GLY A 88 -14.87 -5.55 3.73
CA GLY A 88 -14.31 -5.17 5.04
C GLY A 88 -13.48 -3.90 4.96
N PHE A 89 -12.76 -3.67 3.85
CA PHE A 89 -12.06 -2.41 3.61
C PHE A 89 -13.02 -1.22 3.50
N SER A 90 -14.22 -1.43 2.95
CA SER A 90 -15.29 -0.42 2.95
C SER A 90 -15.75 -0.05 4.37
N LEU A 91 -15.89 -1.02 5.27
CA LEU A 91 -16.25 -0.79 6.68
C LEU A 91 -15.17 -0.04 7.47
N MET A 92 -13.91 -0.14 7.05
CA MET A 92 -12.77 0.51 7.73
C MET A 92 -12.60 2.00 7.38
N GLN A 93 -13.30 2.54 6.37
CA GLN A 93 -12.98 3.85 5.79
C GLN A 93 -13.06 5.00 6.80
N GLU A 94 -14.10 5.07 7.63
CA GLU A 94 -14.17 6.09 8.68
C GLU A 94 -13.00 5.99 9.66
N SER A 95 -12.67 4.76 10.06
CA SER A 95 -11.57 4.50 10.98
C SER A 95 -10.20 4.85 10.39
N ILE A 96 -10.01 4.77 9.08
CA ILE A 96 -8.81 5.25 8.39
C ILE A 96 -8.71 6.77 8.50
N GLY A 97 -9.80 7.51 8.22
CA GLY A 97 -9.83 8.96 8.38
C GLY A 97 -9.52 9.40 9.81
N TYR A 98 -10.08 8.70 10.80
CA TYR A 98 -9.74 8.93 12.20
C TYR A 98 -8.24 8.70 12.48
N ALA A 99 -7.66 7.62 11.96
CA ALA A 99 -6.24 7.34 12.18
C ALA A 99 -5.33 8.40 11.54
N VAL A 100 -5.74 9.00 10.41
CA VAL A 100 -5.02 10.11 9.78
C VAL A 100 -5.04 11.35 10.65
N ILE A 101 -6.22 11.82 11.09
CA ILE A 101 -6.33 13.06 11.86
C ILE A 101 -5.72 12.93 13.26
N ALA A 102 -5.82 11.76 13.86
CA ALA A 102 -5.24 11.45 15.16
C ALA A 102 -3.75 11.03 15.11
N GLU A 103 -3.18 10.96 13.90
CA GLU A 103 -1.78 10.62 13.62
C GLU A 103 -1.34 9.29 14.26
N LEU A 104 -2.17 8.27 14.10
CA LEU A 104 -1.94 6.93 14.64
C LEU A 104 -1.28 6.01 13.61
N PRO A 105 -0.01 5.63 13.81
CA PRO A 105 0.72 4.78 12.88
C PRO A 105 0.20 3.33 12.92
N CYS A 106 -0.35 2.84 11.83
CA CYS A 106 -0.76 1.46 11.70
C CYS A 106 -0.70 1.00 10.24
N VAL A 107 -0.67 -0.32 10.02
CA VAL A 107 -0.68 -0.91 8.70
C VAL A 107 -2.00 -1.63 8.45
N ILE A 108 -2.62 -1.34 7.30
CA ILE A 108 -3.89 -1.92 6.89
C ILE A 108 -3.67 -2.66 5.58
N VAL A 109 -3.68 -3.98 5.62
CA VAL A 109 -3.53 -4.82 4.44
C VAL A 109 -4.90 -5.01 3.80
N ASN A 110 -5.04 -4.62 2.53
CA ASN A 110 -6.20 -4.95 1.72
C ASN A 110 -5.77 -5.94 0.63
N VAL A 111 -6.21 -7.21 0.76
CA VAL A 111 -6.03 -8.21 -0.28
C VAL A 111 -7.23 -8.12 -1.21
N GLN A 112 -7.06 -7.40 -2.32
CA GLN A 112 -8.15 -7.08 -3.26
C GLN A 112 -8.73 -8.34 -3.89
N ARG A 113 -10.05 -8.39 -3.98
CA ARG A 113 -10.82 -9.44 -4.66
C ARG A 113 -11.85 -8.82 -5.59
N GLN A 114 -12.41 -9.63 -6.49
CA GLN A 114 -13.42 -9.15 -7.42
C GLN A 114 -14.70 -8.73 -6.67
N GLY A 115 -15.03 -7.45 -6.82
CA GLY A 115 -16.25 -6.81 -6.33
C GLY A 115 -17.23 -6.48 -7.47
N PRO A 116 -18.26 -5.65 -7.21
CA PRO A 116 -18.57 -4.98 -5.93
C PRO A 116 -19.21 -5.92 -4.89
N SER A 117 -19.34 -5.43 -3.63
CA SER A 117 -19.89 -6.15 -2.49
C SER A 117 -19.17 -7.48 -2.24
N THR A 118 -19.88 -8.58 -1.99
CA THR A 118 -19.28 -9.90 -1.78
C THR A 118 -18.50 -10.38 -3.00
N GLY A 119 -18.99 -10.09 -4.20
CA GLY A 119 -18.32 -10.36 -5.46
C GLY A 119 -17.90 -11.81 -5.65
N MET A 120 -16.65 -12.01 -6.07
CA MET A 120 -16.01 -13.33 -6.23
C MET A 120 -14.81 -13.41 -5.27
N PRO A 121 -14.97 -14.02 -4.08
CA PRO A 121 -13.99 -13.95 -2.99
C PRO A 121 -12.59 -14.52 -3.30
N THR A 122 -12.50 -15.43 -4.26
CA THR A 122 -11.26 -16.13 -4.65
C THR A 122 -10.78 -15.72 -6.04
N SER A 123 -11.18 -14.56 -6.53
CA SER A 123 -10.83 -14.08 -7.87
C SER A 123 -10.11 -12.75 -7.81
N PRO A 124 -9.02 -12.57 -8.58
CA PRO A 124 -8.23 -11.37 -8.55
C PRO A 124 -8.99 -10.15 -9.07
N SER A 125 -8.67 -9.01 -8.48
CA SER A 125 -9.12 -7.69 -8.91
C SER A 125 -8.15 -6.61 -8.42
N GLN A 126 -8.22 -5.44 -9.03
CA GLN A 126 -7.54 -4.21 -8.61
C GLN A 126 -8.55 -3.06 -8.53
N GLY A 127 -9.77 -3.36 -8.10
CA GLY A 127 -10.89 -2.43 -8.05
C GLY A 127 -10.87 -1.43 -6.91
N ASP A 128 -10.00 -1.60 -5.92
CA ASP A 128 -9.98 -0.79 -4.70
C ASP A 128 -8.93 0.35 -4.76
N LEU A 129 -8.30 0.58 -5.92
CA LEU A 129 -7.25 1.59 -6.10
C LEU A 129 -7.72 2.99 -5.69
N MET A 130 -8.86 3.44 -6.23
CA MET A 130 -9.41 4.77 -5.91
C MET A 130 -10.00 4.81 -4.51
N GLN A 131 -10.52 3.70 -3.98
CA GLN A 131 -11.00 3.62 -2.62
C GLN A 131 -9.87 3.83 -1.60
N CYS A 132 -8.66 3.36 -1.87
CA CYS A 132 -7.49 3.64 -1.03
C CYS A 132 -7.21 5.14 -0.90
N ARG A 133 -7.48 5.92 -1.93
CA ARG A 133 -7.24 7.37 -1.91
C ARG A 133 -8.45 8.17 -1.38
N TRP A 134 -9.65 7.80 -1.78
CA TRP A 134 -10.85 8.62 -1.62
C TRP A 134 -11.98 7.90 -0.86
N GLY A 135 -11.69 6.78 -0.19
CA GLY A 135 -12.71 5.99 0.49
C GLY A 135 -13.24 6.66 1.77
N THR A 136 -12.37 7.28 2.56
CA THR A 136 -12.79 8.11 3.67
C THR A 136 -13.10 9.54 3.21
N HIS A 137 -13.95 10.25 3.96
CA HIS A 137 -14.34 11.63 3.64
C HIS A 137 -13.26 12.65 4.07
N GLY A 138 -13.37 13.87 3.53
CA GLY A 138 -12.49 15.00 3.84
C GLY A 138 -11.14 14.93 3.12
N ASP A 139 -10.41 16.07 3.15
CA ASP A 139 -9.08 16.16 2.56
C ASP A 139 -8.06 15.53 3.51
N HIS A 140 -7.37 14.52 3.06
CA HIS A 140 -6.40 13.77 3.86
C HIS A 140 -5.27 13.21 3.00
N PRO A 141 -4.04 13.13 3.53
CA PRO A 141 -2.98 12.38 2.88
C PRO A 141 -3.15 10.89 3.17
N ILE A 142 -2.62 10.04 2.28
CA ILE A 142 -2.53 8.60 2.50
C ILE A 142 -1.29 8.04 1.80
N ILE A 143 -0.65 7.06 2.41
CA ILE A 143 0.40 6.25 1.79
C ILE A 143 -0.19 4.89 1.47
N THR A 144 -0.08 4.47 0.20
CA THR A 144 -0.53 3.15 -0.24
C THR A 144 0.57 2.48 -1.05
N LEU A 145 1.02 1.31 -0.60
CA LEU A 145 2.05 0.51 -1.24
C LEU A 145 1.44 -0.72 -1.90
N SER A 146 1.95 -1.11 -3.08
CA SER A 146 1.43 -2.28 -3.81
C SER A 146 2.56 -3.18 -4.30
N PRO A 147 2.71 -4.40 -3.72
CA PRO A 147 3.72 -5.36 -4.14
C PRO A 147 3.33 -6.05 -5.45
N SER A 148 4.33 -6.47 -6.22
CA SER A 148 4.17 -7.21 -7.48
C SER A 148 4.70 -8.64 -7.42
N SER A 149 5.25 -9.07 -6.29
CA SER A 149 5.77 -10.43 -6.09
C SER A 149 5.70 -10.85 -4.63
N VAL A 150 5.86 -12.14 -4.38
CA VAL A 150 5.92 -12.71 -3.01
C VAL A 150 7.14 -12.17 -2.25
N GLU A 151 8.29 -12.07 -2.90
CA GLU A 151 9.51 -11.52 -2.29
C GLU A 151 9.35 -10.04 -1.95
N GLU A 152 8.78 -9.26 -2.86
CA GLU A 152 8.51 -7.84 -2.61
C GLU A 152 7.46 -7.64 -1.51
N THR A 153 6.49 -8.54 -1.38
CA THR A 153 5.50 -8.51 -0.29
C THR A 153 6.21 -8.52 1.07
N TYR A 154 7.22 -9.39 1.24
CA TYR A 154 7.99 -9.46 2.48
C TYR A 154 8.74 -8.16 2.79
N THR A 155 9.44 -7.60 1.81
CA THR A 155 10.27 -6.39 2.02
C THR A 155 9.42 -5.12 2.12
N LEU A 156 8.39 -5.01 1.29
CA LEU A 156 7.56 -3.82 1.21
C LEU A 156 6.62 -3.66 2.42
N ILE A 157 6.16 -4.77 3.04
CA ILE A 157 5.38 -4.67 4.28
C ILE A 157 6.25 -4.14 5.45
N MET A 158 7.55 -4.44 5.48
CA MET A 158 8.47 -3.87 6.44
C MET A 158 8.59 -2.35 6.25
N GLU A 159 8.68 -1.91 5.01
CA GLU A 159 8.69 -0.48 4.65
C GLU A 159 7.38 0.20 5.06
N ALA A 160 6.22 -0.47 4.90
CA ALA A 160 4.93 0.06 5.33
C ALA A 160 4.91 0.41 6.83
N PHE A 161 5.48 -0.42 7.70
CA PHE A 161 5.63 -0.11 9.12
C PHE A 161 6.58 1.07 9.36
N THR A 162 7.69 1.11 8.64
CA THR A 162 8.65 2.23 8.73
C THR A 162 7.99 3.55 8.35
N LEU A 163 7.30 3.59 7.21
CA LEU A 163 6.60 4.79 6.76
C LEU A 163 5.46 5.19 7.70
N ALA A 164 4.69 4.21 8.22
CA ALA A 164 3.64 4.50 9.16
C ALA A 164 4.18 5.21 10.41
N GLU A 165 5.28 4.74 10.97
CA GLU A 165 5.92 5.34 12.15
C GLU A 165 6.61 6.66 11.84
N SER A 166 7.39 6.73 10.75
CA SER A 166 8.11 7.94 10.36
C SER A 166 7.19 9.11 10.09
N TYR A 167 6.03 8.84 9.49
CA TYR A 167 5.06 9.87 9.13
C TYR A 167 3.84 9.92 10.06
N ARG A 168 3.78 9.10 11.10
CA ARG A 168 2.64 9.01 12.02
C ARG A 168 1.31 9.06 11.27
N THR A 169 1.11 8.06 10.40
CA THR A 169 -0.07 7.98 9.53
C THR A 169 -0.41 6.51 9.28
N PRO A 170 -1.66 6.14 9.03
CA PRO A 170 -1.96 4.80 8.55
C PRO A 170 -1.33 4.60 7.17
N VAL A 171 -0.81 3.40 6.92
CA VAL A 171 -0.32 2.96 5.60
C VAL A 171 -1.20 1.82 5.11
N ILE A 172 -1.73 1.95 3.90
CA ILE A 172 -2.47 0.89 3.23
C ILE A 172 -1.48 0.03 2.45
N PHE A 173 -1.52 -1.27 2.67
CA PHE A 173 -0.78 -2.26 1.91
C PHE A 173 -1.74 -2.95 0.94
N LEU A 174 -1.73 -2.51 -0.32
CA LEU A 174 -2.69 -2.88 -1.34
C LEU A 174 -2.15 -4.06 -2.16
N MET A 175 -2.45 -5.26 -1.73
CA MET A 175 -2.09 -6.50 -2.40
C MET A 175 -3.32 -7.06 -3.13
N ASP A 176 -3.15 -7.67 -4.29
CA ASP A 176 -4.24 -8.38 -4.95
C ASP A 176 -4.23 -9.89 -4.61
N GLU A 177 -5.36 -10.54 -4.80
CA GLU A 177 -5.56 -11.97 -4.52
C GLU A 177 -4.51 -12.85 -5.22
N MET A 178 -4.14 -12.49 -6.45
CA MET A 178 -3.15 -13.25 -7.21
C MET A 178 -1.80 -13.28 -6.50
N ILE A 179 -1.30 -12.14 -5.99
CA ILE A 179 -0.06 -12.08 -5.21
C ILE A 179 -0.25 -12.76 -3.86
N GLY A 180 -1.40 -12.55 -3.20
CA GLY A 180 -1.71 -13.16 -1.90
C GLY A 180 -1.58 -14.68 -1.91
N HIS A 181 -2.06 -15.33 -2.96
CA HIS A 181 -2.07 -16.79 -3.10
C HIS A 181 -0.93 -17.36 -3.94
N LEU A 182 -0.15 -16.51 -4.63
CA LEU A 182 1.03 -16.96 -5.38
C LEU A 182 2.06 -17.60 -4.43
N ARG A 183 2.60 -18.76 -4.81
CA ARG A 183 3.71 -19.40 -4.10
C ARG A 183 5.01 -19.19 -4.87
N ALA A 184 6.04 -18.75 -4.17
CA ALA A 184 7.38 -18.58 -4.73
C ALA A 184 8.45 -18.98 -3.72
N GLY A 185 9.61 -19.38 -4.22
CA GLY A 185 10.80 -19.56 -3.41
C GLY A 185 11.39 -18.19 -3.07
N VAL A 186 11.43 -17.83 -1.80
CA VAL A 186 11.92 -16.54 -1.32
C VAL A 186 13.10 -16.76 -0.39
N ALA A 187 14.19 -16.01 -0.59
CA ALA A 187 15.28 -15.92 0.34
C ALA A 187 14.89 -14.91 1.43
N LEU A 188 14.48 -15.41 2.58
CA LEU A 188 14.17 -14.54 3.72
C LEU A 188 15.48 -14.06 4.33
N PRO A 189 15.71 -12.74 4.44
CA PRO A 189 16.88 -12.22 5.13
C PRO A 189 16.81 -12.57 6.62
N GLU A 190 17.99 -12.69 7.27
CA GLU A 190 18.05 -12.83 8.72
C GLU A 190 17.38 -11.60 9.38
N LEU A 191 16.55 -11.88 10.39
CA LEU A 191 15.84 -10.84 11.12
C LEU A 191 16.84 -10.00 11.91
N SER A 192 16.93 -8.71 11.63
CA SER A 192 17.52 -7.73 12.55
C SER A 192 16.53 -7.45 13.67
N GLU A 193 17.05 -7.09 14.87
CA GLU A 193 16.15 -6.62 15.92
C GLU A 193 15.32 -5.42 15.40
N PRO A 194 13.99 -5.46 15.56
CA PRO A 194 13.15 -4.35 15.12
C PRO A 194 13.54 -3.08 15.88
N PRO A 195 13.51 -1.90 15.23
CA PRO A 195 13.81 -0.65 15.90
C PRO A 195 12.88 -0.48 17.12
N ARG A 196 13.44 -0.05 18.25
CA ARG A 196 12.67 0.22 19.46
C ARG A 196 11.90 1.53 19.28
N LEU A 197 10.64 1.53 19.73
CA LEU A 197 9.87 2.76 19.81
C LEU A 197 10.57 3.77 20.69
N ASN A 198 10.63 5.02 20.22
CA ASN A 198 11.12 6.12 21.04
C ASN A 198 10.02 6.50 22.04
N CYS A 199 10.28 6.26 23.32
CA CYS A 199 9.38 6.56 24.44
C CYS A 199 9.88 7.74 25.27
N GLU A 200 10.68 8.65 24.69
CA GLU A 200 11.20 9.81 25.39
C GLU A 200 10.08 10.75 25.84
N PHE A 201 10.31 11.36 27.00
CA PHE A 201 9.40 12.36 27.54
C PHE A 201 9.66 13.71 26.88
N TYR A 202 8.68 14.23 26.14
CA TYR A 202 8.76 15.53 25.48
C TYR A 202 8.09 16.59 26.36
N LYS A 203 8.73 17.77 26.47
CA LYS A 203 8.20 18.92 27.23
C LYS A 203 7.17 19.72 26.43
N THR A 204 7.12 19.52 25.13
CA THR A 204 6.20 20.19 24.20
C THR A 204 4.83 19.50 24.18
N ALA A 205 3.83 20.18 23.69
CA ALA A 205 2.51 19.60 23.43
C ALA A 205 2.63 18.46 22.39
N PRO A 206 1.85 17.38 22.52
CA PRO A 206 2.06 16.14 21.72
C PRO A 206 1.89 16.31 20.22
N TYR A 207 1.08 17.26 19.76
CA TYR A 207 0.87 17.54 18.34
C TYR A 207 1.67 18.77 17.84
N CYS A 208 2.53 19.34 18.69
CA CYS A 208 3.42 20.42 18.32
C CYS A 208 4.55 19.90 17.43
N THR A 209 4.92 20.71 16.44
CA THR A 209 6.09 20.47 15.58
C THR A 209 6.98 21.70 15.57
N GLU A 210 8.29 21.51 15.42
CA GLU A 210 9.22 22.59 15.22
C GLU A 210 9.04 23.23 13.83
N PRO A 211 9.45 24.49 13.63
CA PRO A 211 9.36 25.14 12.34
C PRO A 211 10.11 24.35 11.25
N GLY A 212 9.40 23.95 10.19
CA GLY A 212 9.93 23.14 9.10
C GLY A 212 9.77 21.64 9.30
N GLU A 213 9.28 21.19 10.44
CA GLU A 213 8.89 19.82 10.70
C GLU A 213 7.37 19.63 10.57
N TYR A 214 6.97 18.47 10.12
CA TYR A 214 5.55 18.13 9.88
C TYR A 214 5.05 16.97 10.74
N VAL A 215 5.97 16.22 11.35
CA VAL A 215 5.66 15.03 12.16
C VAL A 215 5.82 15.36 13.64
N PRO A 216 4.75 15.25 14.44
CA PRO A 216 4.82 15.55 15.87
C PRO A 216 5.50 14.44 16.66
N HIS A 217 6.16 14.81 17.75
CA HIS A 217 6.78 13.89 18.69
C HIS A 217 5.76 13.43 19.75
N MET A 218 4.88 12.51 19.39
CA MET A 218 3.85 12.00 20.31
C MET A 218 4.37 10.77 21.06
N PRO A 219 4.46 10.83 22.41
CA PRO A 219 4.77 9.64 23.19
C PRO A 219 3.59 8.67 23.18
N PRO A 220 3.83 7.35 23.34
CA PRO A 220 2.74 6.41 23.52
C PRO A 220 1.90 6.71 24.77
N ILE A 221 0.59 6.44 24.71
CA ILE A 221 -0.28 6.52 25.90
C ILE A 221 0.19 5.50 26.94
N GLY A 222 0.22 5.93 28.22
CA GLY A 222 0.65 5.08 29.34
C GLY A 222 2.11 5.30 29.78
N TYR A 223 2.88 6.13 29.06
CA TYR A 223 4.29 6.42 29.38
C TYR A 223 4.50 7.74 30.15
N GLY A 224 3.52 8.14 30.96
CA GLY A 224 3.64 9.24 31.91
C GLY A 224 3.17 10.61 31.40
N GLN A 225 2.96 10.78 30.11
CA GLN A 225 2.34 11.99 29.55
C GLN A 225 0.82 11.83 29.42
N ARG A 226 0.10 12.93 29.64
CA ARG A 226 -1.36 13.01 29.49
C ARG A 226 -1.69 13.96 28.35
N TYR A 227 -2.44 13.48 27.37
CA TYR A 227 -2.95 14.27 26.24
C TYR A 227 -4.23 13.63 25.68
N ASN A 228 -4.92 14.35 24.83
CA ASN A 228 -6.13 13.85 24.19
C ASN A 228 -5.81 13.28 22.80
N ILE A 229 -6.51 12.23 22.42
CA ILE A 229 -6.57 11.71 21.05
C ILE A 229 -8.04 11.76 20.64
N THR A 230 -8.32 12.43 19.53
CA THR A 230 -9.68 12.63 19.03
C THR A 230 -9.71 12.62 17.50
N GLY A 231 -10.87 12.26 16.95
CA GLY A 231 -11.17 12.43 15.52
C GLY A 231 -11.69 13.85 15.18
N LEU A 232 -11.82 14.74 16.16
CA LEU A 232 -12.20 16.12 15.93
C LEU A 232 -10.97 16.96 15.53
N ILE A 233 -11.23 18.12 14.91
CA ILE A 233 -10.19 19.15 14.80
C ILE A 233 -9.72 19.51 16.18
N HIS A 234 -8.41 19.54 16.39
CA HIS A 234 -7.78 19.71 17.71
C HIS A 234 -6.57 20.65 17.67
N ASP A 235 -6.27 21.21 18.79
CA ASP A 235 -5.06 22.01 19.01
C ASP A 235 -3.81 21.13 19.24
N GLU A 236 -2.69 21.76 19.54
CA GLU A 236 -1.41 21.06 19.78
C GLU A 236 -1.42 20.14 21.01
N SER A 237 -2.34 20.32 21.94
CA SER A 237 -2.54 19.41 23.09
C SER A 237 -3.41 18.20 22.78
N GLY A 238 -4.01 18.16 21.58
CA GLY A 238 -5.00 17.18 21.18
C GLY A 238 -6.41 17.51 21.68
N PHE A 239 -6.63 18.70 22.28
CA PHE A 239 -7.96 19.08 22.74
C PHE A 239 -8.81 19.60 21.58
N PRO A 240 -10.09 19.18 21.48
CA PRO A 240 -10.99 19.62 20.41
C PRO A 240 -11.16 21.13 20.35
N THR A 241 -11.16 21.69 19.14
CA THR A 241 -11.36 23.12 18.92
C THR A 241 -12.25 23.41 17.73
N ASN A 242 -12.96 24.55 17.77
CA ASN A 242 -13.74 25.08 16.65
C ASN A 242 -13.04 26.27 15.98
N SER A 243 -11.75 26.50 16.24
CA SER A 243 -10.96 27.54 15.63
C SER A 243 -10.72 27.26 14.14
N ASN A 244 -11.17 28.15 13.26
CA ASN A 244 -10.91 28.02 11.82
C ASN A 244 -9.39 28.03 11.50
N ALA A 245 -8.63 28.83 12.23
CA ALA A 245 -7.17 28.91 12.05
C ALA A 245 -6.48 27.59 12.43
N GLU A 246 -6.90 26.94 13.53
CA GLU A 246 -6.38 25.63 13.92
C GLU A 246 -6.78 24.54 12.93
N CYS A 247 -7.99 24.58 12.39
CA CYS A 247 -8.42 23.68 11.35
C CYS A 247 -7.53 23.77 10.11
N GLU A 248 -7.32 24.98 9.60
CA GLU A 248 -6.45 25.22 8.43
C GLU A 248 -5.01 24.77 8.71
N ARG A 249 -4.46 25.14 9.87
CA ARG A 249 -3.12 24.73 10.28
C ARG A 249 -2.95 23.21 10.32
N LEU A 250 -3.88 22.50 10.98
CA LEU A 250 -3.82 21.05 11.11
C LEU A 250 -3.92 20.35 9.76
N LEU A 251 -4.91 20.68 8.93
CA LEU A 251 -5.10 20.05 7.62
C LEU A 251 -3.93 20.35 6.68
N THR A 252 -3.38 21.55 6.67
CA THR A 252 -2.20 21.91 5.89
C THR A 252 -1.00 21.07 6.34
N ARG A 253 -0.72 20.98 7.65
CA ARG A 253 0.40 20.20 8.17
C ARG A 253 0.26 18.71 7.85
N LEU A 254 -0.94 18.12 7.99
CA LEU A 254 -1.19 16.73 7.67
C LEU A 254 -0.89 16.41 6.19
N ASN A 255 -1.28 17.29 5.27
CA ASN A 255 -1.00 17.10 3.85
C ASN A 255 0.48 17.38 3.52
N ASP A 256 1.04 18.48 4.01
CA ASP A 256 2.46 18.83 3.82
C ASP A 256 3.41 17.74 4.33
N LYS A 257 3.04 17.04 5.39
CA LYS A 257 3.78 15.90 5.95
C LYS A 257 4.12 14.84 4.91
N ILE A 258 3.25 14.60 3.94
CA ILE A 258 3.46 13.65 2.86
C ILE A 258 3.94 14.35 1.58
N GLU A 259 3.31 15.46 1.19
CA GLU A 259 3.61 16.16 -0.06
C GLU A 259 5.01 16.79 -0.12
N LYS A 260 5.58 17.18 1.02
CA LYS A 260 6.95 17.70 1.11
C LYS A 260 8.02 16.61 1.19
N ASN A 261 7.62 15.34 1.34
CA ASN A 261 8.51 14.20 1.52
C ASN A 261 8.28 13.12 0.45
N LEU A 262 7.93 13.51 -0.78
CA LEU A 262 7.67 12.58 -1.88
C LEU A 262 8.91 11.76 -2.26
N ASP A 263 10.12 12.29 -2.08
CA ASP A 263 11.37 11.58 -2.36
C ASP A 263 11.54 10.33 -1.46
N ASP A 264 10.98 10.36 -0.26
CA ASP A 264 11.00 9.25 0.69
C ASP A 264 9.77 8.35 0.56
N THR A 265 8.60 8.94 0.34
CA THR A 265 7.32 8.20 0.36
C THR A 265 6.88 7.67 -0.99
N CYS A 266 7.44 8.17 -2.11
CA CYS A 266 6.92 7.93 -3.45
C CYS A 266 7.92 7.13 -4.30
N ARG A 267 7.66 5.83 -4.49
CA ARG A 267 8.53 4.90 -5.23
C ARG A 267 7.87 4.40 -6.50
N SER A 268 8.68 4.22 -7.53
CA SER A 268 8.27 3.60 -8.80
C SER A 268 9.35 2.66 -9.32
N GLU A 269 8.95 1.76 -10.18
CA GLU A 269 9.82 0.89 -10.97
C GLU A 269 9.67 1.21 -12.45
N GLU A 270 10.79 1.34 -13.13
CA GLU A 270 10.86 1.52 -14.55
C GLU A 270 11.60 0.32 -15.20
N TYR A 271 10.96 -0.32 -16.17
CA TYR A 271 11.56 -1.42 -16.92
C TYR A 271 11.61 -1.12 -18.39
N LEU A 272 12.81 -0.97 -18.94
CA LEU A 272 13.08 -0.68 -20.36
C LEU A 272 12.34 0.57 -20.88
N THR A 273 12.22 1.62 -20.06
CA THR A 273 11.50 2.86 -20.42
C THR A 273 12.35 3.83 -21.23
N GLY A 274 13.69 3.74 -21.16
CA GLY A 274 14.62 4.72 -21.68
C GLY A 274 14.58 4.94 -23.21
N ASP A 275 14.07 3.98 -23.99
CA ASP A 275 13.92 4.03 -25.45
C ASP A 275 12.51 3.61 -25.90
N ALA A 276 11.55 3.58 -25.00
CA ALA A 276 10.22 3.04 -25.25
C ALA A 276 9.35 3.96 -26.11
N ASP A 277 8.83 3.45 -27.24
CA ASP A 277 7.76 4.08 -28.01
C ASP A 277 6.38 3.78 -27.43
N VAL A 278 6.25 2.64 -26.75
CA VAL A 278 5.04 2.17 -26.07
C VAL A 278 5.35 2.05 -24.59
N LEU A 279 4.67 2.82 -23.74
CA LEU A 279 4.78 2.71 -22.30
C LEU A 279 3.52 2.08 -21.73
N ILE A 280 3.68 1.03 -20.93
CA ILE A 280 2.58 0.31 -20.25
C ILE A 280 2.71 0.55 -18.75
N ALA A 281 1.75 1.26 -18.17
CA ALA A 281 1.66 1.42 -16.72
C ALA A 281 0.82 0.29 -16.12
N CYS A 282 1.22 -0.17 -14.93
CA CYS A 282 0.51 -1.22 -14.20
C CYS A 282 0.88 -1.17 -12.71
N PHE A 283 0.16 -1.90 -11.86
CA PHE A 283 0.52 -2.07 -10.45
C PHE A 283 0.17 -3.48 -9.96
N GLY A 284 0.62 -3.84 -8.75
CA GLY A 284 0.32 -5.13 -8.16
C GLY A 284 0.72 -6.31 -9.06
N GLY A 285 -0.06 -7.37 -9.00
CA GLY A 285 0.19 -8.61 -9.75
C GLY A 285 0.11 -8.47 -11.26
N ALA A 286 -0.57 -7.44 -11.80
CA ALA A 286 -0.58 -7.18 -13.24
C ALA A 286 0.84 -6.92 -13.80
N ALA A 287 1.78 -6.46 -12.97
CA ALA A 287 3.16 -6.20 -13.38
C ALA A 287 3.88 -7.46 -13.89
N LEU A 288 3.54 -8.64 -13.38
CA LEU A 288 4.12 -9.91 -13.87
C LEU A 288 3.79 -10.15 -15.34
N ALA A 289 2.53 -9.94 -15.71
CA ALA A 289 2.09 -10.11 -17.10
C ALA A 289 2.62 -9.00 -18.01
N VAL A 290 2.67 -7.76 -17.53
CA VAL A 290 3.17 -6.61 -18.30
C VAL A 290 4.65 -6.74 -18.59
N ARG A 291 5.48 -7.14 -17.59
CA ARG A 291 6.91 -7.38 -17.81
C ARG A 291 7.16 -8.40 -18.92
N ALA A 292 6.47 -9.55 -18.85
CA ALA A 292 6.58 -10.58 -19.88
C ALA A 292 6.05 -10.08 -21.24
N ALA A 293 5.00 -9.27 -21.29
CA ALA A 293 4.49 -8.68 -22.51
C ALA A 293 5.49 -7.69 -23.14
N VAL A 294 6.18 -6.89 -22.31
CA VAL A 294 7.26 -6.00 -22.77
C VAL A 294 8.37 -6.81 -23.44
N ASP A 295 8.83 -7.90 -22.84
CA ASP A 295 9.86 -8.77 -23.42
C ASP A 295 9.40 -9.38 -24.75
N MET A 296 8.15 -9.85 -24.83
CA MET A 296 7.56 -10.39 -26.08
C MET A 296 7.48 -9.32 -27.17
N LEU A 297 7.02 -8.11 -26.87
CA LEU A 297 6.93 -7.00 -27.83
C LEU A 297 8.32 -6.61 -28.34
N ARG A 298 9.31 -6.53 -27.45
CA ARG A 298 10.69 -6.22 -27.84
C ARG A 298 11.33 -7.30 -28.71
N ALA A 299 11.05 -8.57 -28.44
CA ALA A 299 11.49 -9.67 -29.31
C ALA A 299 10.93 -9.56 -30.74
N GLU A 300 9.81 -8.87 -30.93
CA GLU A 300 9.20 -8.57 -32.25
C GLU A 300 9.58 -7.18 -32.80
N GLY A 301 10.53 -6.46 -32.18
CA GLY A 301 11.02 -5.17 -32.62
C GLY A 301 10.20 -3.95 -32.16
N ILE A 302 9.18 -4.12 -31.32
CA ILE A 302 8.38 -3.05 -30.77
C ILE A 302 9.04 -2.58 -29.45
N ARG A 303 9.51 -1.33 -29.41
CA ARG A 303 10.17 -0.76 -28.23
C ARG A 303 9.14 -0.45 -27.15
N ALA A 304 8.77 -1.45 -26.37
CA ALA A 304 7.88 -1.34 -25.22
C ALA A 304 8.67 -1.15 -23.91
N GLY A 305 8.07 -0.48 -22.94
CA GLY A 305 8.57 -0.33 -21.58
C GLY A 305 7.44 -0.41 -20.56
N MET A 306 7.78 -0.69 -19.30
CA MET A 306 6.81 -0.73 -18.20
C MET A 306 7.13 0.35 -17.18
N PHE A 307 6.09 1.03 -16.72
CA PHE A 307 6.11 1.90 -15.53
C PHE A 307 5.20 1.32 -14.46
N ARG A 308 5.72 1.15 -13.25
CA ARG A 308 4.98 0.62 -12.11
C ARG A 308 5.13 1.55 -10.90
N PRO A 309 4.06 2.22 -10.43
CA PRO A 309 4.08 2.79 -9.11
C PRO A 309 4.15 1.66 -8.07
N VAL A 310 5.18 1.67 -7.23
CA VAL A 310 5.28 0.84 -6.01
C VAL A 310 4.46 1.50 -4.91
N THR A 311 4.63 2.82 -4.76
CA THR A 311 3.70 3.67 -4.02
C THR A 311 2.61 4.11 -4.99
N VAL A 312 1.39 3.59 -4.83
CA VAL A 312 0.27 4.01 -5.68
C VAL A 312 -0.37 5.31 -5.21
N TRP A 313 -0.26 5.59 -3.92
CA TRP A 313 -0.61 6.89 -3.33
C TRP A 313 0.42 7.29 -2.26
N PRO A 314 0.98 8.52 -2.29
CA PRO A 314 0.86 9.49 -3.38
C PRO A 314 1.38 8.93 -4.71
N PHE A 315 0.75 9.32 -5.82
CA PHE A 315 1.14 8.82 -7.14
C PHE A 315 2.50 9.43 -7.57
N PRO A 316 3.46 8.65 -8.11
CA PRO A 316 4.78 9.10 -8.54
C PRO A 316 4.72 9.88 -9.87
N ALA A 317 4.03 11.03 -9.87
CA ALA A 317 3.70 11.80 -11.06
C ALA A 317 4.93 12.24 -11.86
N GLU A 318 5.98 12.72 -11.19
CA GLU A 318 7.19 13.21 -11.87
C GLU A 318 7.99 12.05 -12.50
N ALA A 319 8.04 10.90 -11.84
CA ALA A 319 8.66 9.70 -12.42
C ALA A 319 7.86 9.22 -13.64
N PHE A 320 6.53 9.19 -13.56
CA PHE A 320 5.68 8.84 -14.69
C PHE A 320 5.85 9.80 -15.86
N LYS A 321 5.84 11.11 -15.63
CA LYS A 321 6.07 12.13 -16.68
C LYS A 321 7.42 11.93 -17.37
N ARG A 322 8.47 11.59 -16.62
CA ARG A 322 9.79 11.30 -17.20
C ARG A 322 9.75 10.07 -18.08
N ALA A 323 9.21 8.95 -17.59
CA ALA A 323 9.08 7.70 -18.34
C ALA A 323 8.20 7.84 -19.59
N ALA A 324 7.13 8.64 -19.48
CA ALA A 324 6.18 8.86 -20.59
C ALA A 324 6.65 9.88 -21.64
N ARG A 325 7.75 10.60 -21.37
CA ARG A 325 8.14 11.76 -22.20
C ARG A 325 8.31 11.43 -23.68
N GLN A 326 8.97 10.32 -24.00
CA GLN A 326 9.29 9.93 -25.37
C GLN A 326 8.35 8.87 -25.93
N ALA A 327 7.52 8.27 -25.12
CA ALA A 327 6.57 7.25 -25.58
C ALA A 327 5.49 7.89 -26.46
N ASN A 328 5.28 7.32 -27.63
CA ASN A 328 4.25 7.75 -28.57
C ASN A 328 2.86 7.24 -28.16
N ARG A 329 2.82 6.10 -27.49
CA ARG A 329 1.59 5.44 -27.03
C ARG A 329 1.70 5.11 -25.53
N LEU A 330 0.64 5.40 -24.81
CA LEU A 330 0.53 5.15 -23.37
C LEU A 330 -0.61 4.18 -23.10
N TYR A 331 -0.37 3.17 -22.28
CA TYR A 331 -1.39 2.21 -21.86
C TYR A 331 -1.39 2.05 -20.35
N ALA A 332 -2.57 1.71 -19.80
CA ALA A 332 -2.71 1.16 -18.46
C ALA A 332 -3.22 -0.27 -18.56
N ALA A 333 -2.50 -1.20 -17.91
CA ALA A 333 -2.88 -2.61 -17.82
C ALA A 333 -3.29 -2.93 -16.37
N GLU A 334 -4.57 -3.20 -16.14
CA GLU A 334 -5.14 -3.28 -14.80
C GLU A 334 -6.35 -4.22 -14.70
N LEU A 335 -6.58 -4.76 -13.48
CA LEU A 335 -7.69 -5.67 -13.20
C LEU A 335 -8.93 -4.91 -12.65
N ASN A 336 -9.31 -3.85 -13.36
CA ASN A 336 -10.48 -3.02 -13.10
C ASN A 336 -10.92 -2.32 -14.39
N MET A 337 -11.84 -1.37 -14.33
CA MET A 337 -12.42 -0.68 -15.50
C MET A 337 -11.68 0.63 -15.86
N GLY A 338 -10.38 0.76 -15.54
CA GLY A 338 -9.56 1.91 -15.95
C GLY A 338 -9.33 2.94 -14.84
N GLN A 339 -9.26 2.54 -13.57
CA GLN A 339 -9.01 3.46 -12.45
C GLN A 339 -7.62 4.09 -12.52
N MET A 340 -6.58 3.30 -12.83
CA MET A 340 -5.24 3.84 -13.04
C MET A 340 -5.15 4.66 -14.31
N ALA A 341 -5.78 4.22 -15.41
CA ALA A 341 -5.81 4.99 -16.63
C ALA A 341 -6.32 6.42 -16.41
N GLN A 342 -7.42 6.58 -15.65
CA GLN A 342 -7.98 7.88 -15.30
C GLN A 342 -6.99 8.73 -14.47
N GLU A 343 -6.23 8.12 -13.58
CA GLU A 343 -5.20 8.85 -12.84
C GLU A 343 -4.05 9.31 -13.73
N LEU A 344 -3.58 8.45 -14.63
CA LEU A 344 -2.50 8.75 -15.55
C LEU A 344 -2.85 9.91 -16.51
N GLU A 345 -4.11 9.98 -16.96
CA GLU A 345 -4.61 11.04 -17.86
C GLU A 345 -4.32 12.45 -17.33
N LYS A 346 -4.28 12.64 -16.00
CA LYS A 346 -3.93 13.92 -15.36
C LYS A 346 -2.50 14.39 -15.68
N TYR A 347 -1.61 13.46 -16.01
CA TYR A 347 -0.17 13.72 -16.17
C TYR A 347 0.33 13.59 -17.61
N THR A 348 -0.55 13.34 -18.57
CA THR A 348 -0.20 13.07 -19.98
C THR A 348 -0.23 14.31 -20.89
N SER A 349 -0.60 15.49 -20.34
CA SER A 349 -0.78 16.71 -21.12
C SER A 349 -1.79 16.56 -22.27
N GLY A 350 -2.87 15.83 -22.04
CA GLY A 350 -3.95 15.61 -23.00
C GLY A 350 -3.75 14.44 -23.96
N ARG A 351 -2.67 13.65 -23.81
CA ARG A 351 -2.53 12.39 -24.57
C ARG A 351 -3.45 11.33 -23.99
N GLU A 352 -4.07 10.56 -24.88
CA GLU A 352 -4.92 9.44 -24.49
C GLU A 352 -4.10 8.32 -23.84
N VAL A 353 -4.69 7.66 -22.84
CA VAL A 353 -4.17 6.44 -22.23
C VAL A 353 -5.04 5.26 -22.65
N GLY A 354 -4.49 4.40 -23.49
CA GLY A 354 -5.14 3.16 -23.91
C GLY A 354 -5.39 2.24 -22.71
N ARG A 355 -6.54 1.56 -22.72
CA ARG A 355 -6.99 0.73 -21.58
C ARG A 355 -6.89 -0.75 -21.92
N ILE A 356 -6.05 -1.47 -21.19
CA ILE A 356 -5.93 -2.94 -21.22
C ILE A 356 -6.53 -3.46 -19.90
N CYS A 357 -7.85 -3.41 -19.84
CA CYS A 357 -8.62 -3.68 -18.63
C CYS A 357 -9.20 -5.10 -18.64
N LYS A 358 -9.08 -5.82 -17.52
CA LYS A 358 -9.73 -7.11 -17.31
C LYS A 358 -10.42 -7.10 -15.94
N TYR A 359 -11.72 -7.32 -15.93
CA TYR A 359 -12.56 -7.18 -14.73
C TYR A 359 -13.58 -8.33 -14.59
N ASN A 360 -13.16 -9.52 -15.00
CA ASN A 360 -13.98 -10.73 -14.98
C ASN A 360 -13.50 -11.78 -13.97
N GLY A 361 -12.66 -11.37 -13.02
CA GLY A 361 -12.10 -12.27 -12.02
C GLY A 361 -10.98 -13.18 -12.52
N GLN A 362 -10.39 -12.87 -13.68
CA GLN A 362 -9.25 -13.59 -14.25
C GLN A 362 -8.03 -12.69 -14.31
N PRO A 363 -6.80 -13.22 -14.17
CA PRO A 363 -5.58 -12.45 -14.35
C PRO A 363 -5.40 -11.99 -15.81
N LEU A 364 -4.63 -10.93 -16.02
CA LEU A 364 -4.13 -10.56 -17.33
C LEU A 364 -3.05 -11.55 -17.78
N TYR A 365 -3.06 -11.88 -19.06
CA TYR A 365 -2.02 -12.71 -19.67
C TYR A 365 -1.16 -11.90 -20.64
N PRO A 366 0.16 -12.17 -20.71
CA PRO A 366 1.07 -11.43 -21.62
C PRO A 366 0.60 -11.39 -23.07
N LYS A 367 0.05 -12.50 -23.58
CA LYS A 367 -0.48 -12.61 -24.96
C LYS A 367 -1.67 -11.69 -25.21
N GLU A 368 -2.54 -11.46 -24.23
CA GLU A 368 -3.67 -10.55 -24.36
C GLU A 368 -3.19 -9.10 -24.46
N ILE A 369 -2.20 -8.73 -23.64
CA ILE A 369 -1.57 -7.41 -23.65
C ILE A 369 -0.89 -7.16 -24.99
N THR A 370 -0.06 -8.10 -25.45
CA THR A 370 0.67 -7.96 -26.72
C THR A 370 -0.27 -7.89 -27.93
N ALA A 371 -1.33 -8.71 -27.95
CA ALA A 371 -2.32 -8.72 -29.03
C ALA A 371 -3.04 -7.36 -29.13
N ARG A 372 -3.49 -6.82 -27.98
CA ARG A 372 -4.18 -5.54 -27.95
C ARG A 372 -3.31 -4.39 -28.45
N ILE A 373 -2.05 -4.33 -28.02
CA ILE A 373 -1.11 -3.29 -28.46
C ILE A 373 -0.82 -3.39 -29.96
N LYS A 374 -0.59 -4.60 -30.49
CA LYS A 374 -0.32 -4.81 -31.95
C LYS A 374 -1.52 -4.43 -32.78
N GLU A 375 -2.73 -4.79 -32.38
CA GLU A 375 -3.97 -4.41 -33.06
C GLU A 375 -4.05 -2.88 -33.20
N GLU A 376 -3.82 -2.12 -32.13
CA GLU A 376 -3.89 -0.66 -32.18
C GLU A 376 -2.73 -0.02 -32.97
N ILE A 377 -1.54 -0.63 -32.97
CA ILE A 377 -0.44 -0.17 -33.82
C ILE A 377 -0.78 -0.37 -35.29
N SER A 378 -1.40 -1.50 -35.65
CA SER A 378 -1.74 -1.82 -37.04
C SER A 378 -2.89 -0.99 -37.61
N HIS A 379 -3.82 -0.50 -36.77
CA HIS A 379 -4.98 0.31 -37.17
C HIS A 379 -4.72 1.82 -37.12
N GLY A 380 -3.64 2.27 -36.48
CA GLY A 380 -3.29 3.68 -36.32
C GLY A 380 -2.06 4.15 -37.09
N GLY A 381 -1.67 3.39 -38.16
CA GLY A 381 -0.62 3.75 -39.11
C GLY A 381 -1.17 4.49 -40.33
#